data_da682779cc95f6f41d21e843de00030e
#
_entry.id   da682779cc95f6f41d21e843de00030e
#
_cell.length_a   1.000
_cell.length_b   1.000
_cell.length_c   1.000
_cell.angle_alpha   90.00
_cell.angle_beta   90.00
_cell.angle_gamma   90.00
#
_symmetry.space_group_name_H-M   'P 1'
#
loop_
_entity.id
_entity.type
_entity.pdbx_description
1 polymer ?
#
loop_
_entity_poly.entity_id
_entity_poly.type
_entity_poly.pdbx_seq_one_letter_code
_entity_poly.pdbx_strand_id
1 'polypeptide(L)'
;MMGYDQNQVISPNGELMAWESMERDGYEADKIRLFVMNLKTGEKKEYTKDFDQNVGGLSWADDNTIYFISDYHATDEIYKLTLNDGKIDKLTEGVHNYTSVIPVNDYLIATKVSMSKPAEIYKVDPTTGKDTELSFVNKGILDQLTMGKVESRWIKTTDNKQMLTWVIYPPHFDPNKKYPAILYCEGGPQSTVSQFWSYRWNFQMMAANGYIIVAPNRRGLPGFGQEWNEQISGDYPGQNIKDYLSAIDELKQEPYIDENRLGCVGASYGGFSVYFLAGHHDKRFKAFIAHCGIFNMEMQYYNTEEMWFANWDMGGAYWEKQNATAQRTFANSPHLFVDKWDTPILCIHGEKDYRILANQGMAAFNAAVLRGVPAELLIYPDENHWVLKPQNGVLWQRTFFEWLDMWLKK
;
A
#
# COMPACT_ATOMS: atom_id res chain seq x y z
N MET A 1 11.20 13.20 -22.19
CA MET A 1 11.14 12.40 -20.98
C MET A 1 11.00 10.96 -21.40
N MET A 2 11.49 10.01 -20.62
CA MET A 2 11.52 8.58 -20.98
C MET A 2 10.59 7.74 -20.05
N GLY A 3 9.97 8.40 -19.06
CA GLY A 3 9.04 7.77 -18.13
C GLY A 3 7.66 7.48 -18.76
N TYR A 4 6.76 6.96 -17.96
CA TYR A 4 5.42 6.56 -18.42
C TYR A 4 4.58 7.79 -18.80
N ASP A 5 3.97 7.76 -19.99
CA ASP A 5 2.91 8.67 -20.43
C ASP A 5 1.63 7.85 -20.61
N GLN A 6 0.59 8.12 -19.81
CA GLN A 6 -0.61 7.26 -19.73
C GLN A 6 -1.89 8.07 -19.47
N ASN A 7 -3.05 7.42 -19.58
CA ASN A 7 -4.36 7.96 -19.24
C ASN A 7 -4.70 9.26 -19.97
N GLN A 8 -4.49 9.29 -21.30
CA GLN A 8 -4.77 10.45 -22.15
C GLN A 8 -6.28 10.70 -22.23
N VAL A 9 -6.68 11.95 -21.99
CA VAL A 9 -8.06 12.41 -22.13
C VAL A 9 -8.13 13.68 -22.98
N ILE A 10 -9.08 13.71 -23.92
CA ILE A 10 -9.28 14.83 -24.84
C ILE A 10 -10.32 15.79 -24.26
N SER A 11 -10.10 17.12 -24.42
CA SER A 11 -11.05 18.15 -24.03
C SER A 11 -12.37 18.06 -24.83
N PRO A 12 -13.49 18.58 -24.30
CA PRO A 12 -14.79 18.50 -24.98
C PRO A 12 -14.81 19.09 -26.40
N ASN A 13 -14.04 20.16 -26.67
CA ASN A 13 -13.93 20.77 -28.01
C ASN A 13 -12.94 20.04 -28.93
N GLY A 14 -12.21 19.01 -28.43
CA GLY A 14 -11.23 18.27 -29.23
C GLY A 14 -9.91 18.99 -29.52
N GLU A 15 -9.61 20.12 -28.87
CA GLU A 15 -8.41 20.90 -29.15
C GLU A 15 -7.25 20.65 -28.19
N LEU A 16 -7.53 20.14 -26.96
CA LEU A 16 -6.54 19.88 -25.94
C LEU A 16 -6.51 18.39 -25.57
N MET A 17 -5.33 17.92 -25.16
CA MET A 17 -5.14 16.59 -24.59
C MET A 17 -4.44 16.74 -23.23
N ALA A 18 -5.04 16.19 -22.18
CA ALA A 18 -4.38 16.03 -20.87
C ALA A 18 -3.92 14.58 -20.69
N TRP A 19 -2.81 14.38 -19.96
CA TRP A 19 -2.32 13.05 -19.62
C TRP A 19 -1.47 13.06 -18.35
N GLU A 20 -1.31 11.87 -17.78
CA GLU A 20 -0.42 11.60 -16.67
C GLU A 20 0.98 11.24 -17.18
N SER A 21 2.03 11.84 -16.59
CA SER A 21 3.41 11.66 -17.06
C SER A 21 4.39 11.52 -15.92
N MET A 22 5.23 10.48 -15.98
CA MET A 22 6.41 10.30 -15.14
C MET A 22 7.67 10.74 -15.91
N GLU A 23 8.77 10.99 -15.22
CA GLU A 23 9.98 11.55 -15.83
C GLU A 23 10.98 10.48 -16.26
N ARG A 24 11.20 9.49 -15.39
CA ARG A 24 12.27 8.49 -15.52
C ARG A 24 11.69 7.14 -15.92
N ASP A 25 12.35 6.47 -16.84
CA ASP A 25 11.96 5.15 -17.33
C ASP A 25 12.08 4.09 -16.22
N GLY A 26 10.99 3.40 -15.93
CA GLY A 26 10.93 2.32 -14.95
C GLY A 26 11.14 2.73 -13.48
N TYR A 27 11.04 4.02 -13.15
CA TYR A 27 11.17 4.50 -11.78
C TYR A 27 9.82 4.69 -11.12
N GLU A 28 9.38 3.70 -10.37
CA GLU A 28 8.05 3.66 -9.74
C GLU A 28 7.82 4.74 -8.66
N ALA A 29 8.90 5.29 -8.08
CA ALA A 29 8.81 6.39 -7.12
C ALA A 29 8.72 7.78 -7.78
N ASP A 30 8.74 7.88 -9.12
CA ASP A 30 8.56 9.16 -9.80
C ASP A 30 7.18 9.76 -9.54
N LYS A 31 7.13 11.10 -9.44
CA LYS A 31 5.88 11.84 -9.34
C LYS A 31 5.07 11.70 -10.64
N ILE A 32 3.82 11.33 -10.53
CA ILE A 32 2.86 11.36 -11.64
C ILE A 32 2.36 12.79 -11.80
N ARG A 33 2.70 13.42 -12.92
CA ARG A 33 2.45 14.84 -13.24
C ARG A 33 1.32 14.97 -14.25
N LEU A 34 0.64 16.12 -14.25
CA LEU A 34 -0.39 16.46 -15.22
C LEU A 34 0.17 17.41 -16.29
N PHE A 35 0.12 16.96 -17.53
CA PHE A 35 0.44 17.75 -18.71
C PHE A 35 -0.80 18.00 -19.56
N VAL A 36 -0.84 19.15 -20.22
CA VAL A 36 -1.83 19.46 -21.26
C VAL A 36 -1.11 19.88 -22.53
N MET A 37 -1.53 19.36 -23.68
CA MET A 37 -1.03 19.69 -25.00
C MET A 37 -2.13 20.28 -25.87
N ASN A 38 -1.81 21.37 -26.58
CA ASN A 38 -2.63 21.85 -27.68
C ASN A 38 -2.39 20.97 -28.91
N LEU A 39 -3.43 20.30 -29.39
CA LEU A 39 -3.32 19.34 -30.50
C LEU A 39 -3.04 19.95 -31.86
N LYS A 40 -3.34 21.28 -32.05
CA LYS A 40 -3.06 21.99 -33.27
C LYS A 40 -1.62 22.51 -33.36
N THR A 41 -1.11 23.03 -32.24
CA THR A 41 0.23 23.63 -32.17
C THR A 41 1.32 22.69 -31.71
N GLY A 42 0.96 21.62 -30.98
CA GLY A 42 1.90 20.71 -30.31
C GLY A 42 2.52 21.30 -29.04
N GLU A 43 2.11 22.48 -28.61
CA GLU A 43 2.60 23.11 -27.38
C GLU A 43 2.15 22.29 -26.13
N LYS A 44 3.09 22.00 -25.25
CA LYS A 44 2.87 21.23 -24.02
C LYS A 44 3.13 22.09 -22.80
N LYS A 45 2.30 21.97 -21.79
CA LYS A 45 2.48 22.64 -20.49
C LYS A 45 2.26 21.67 -19.34
N GLU A 46 3.18 21.67 -18.37
CA GLU A 46 3.02 21.00 -17.09
C GLU A 46 2.25 21.91 -16.12
N TYR A 47 1.22 21.39 -15.48
CA TYR A 47 0.39 22.11 -14.52
C TYR A 47 0.66 21.77 -13.07
N THR A 48 1.37 20.69 -12.80
CA THR A 48 1.60 20.15 -11.43
C THR A 48 3.06 20.24 -10.99
N LYS A 49 3.84 21.15 -11.58
CA LYS A 49 5.26 21.33 -11.24
C LYS A 49 5.48 21.59 -9.74
N ASP A 50 4.68 22.48 -9.16
CA ASP A 50 4.77 22.90 -7.75
C ASP A 50 3.76 22.14 -6.86
N PHE A 51 3.12 21.11 -7.38
CA PHE A 51 2.18 20.26 -6.67
C PHE A 51 2.90 18.96 -6.26
N ASP A 52 3.23 18.83 -4.96
CA ASP A 52 4.07 17.75 -4.44
C ASP A 52 3.25 16.48 -4.10
N GLN A 53 2.37 16.08 -5.02
CA GLN A 53 1.53 14.88 -4.95
C GLN A 53 1.37 14.28 -6.35
N ASN A 54 0.99 13.01 -6.41
CA ASN A 54 0.61 12.34 -7.65
C ASN A 54 -0.76 12.81 -8.13
N VAL A 55 -0.99 12.74 -9.43
CA VAL A 55 -2.30 12.94 -10.03
C VAL A 55 -2.79 11.67 -10.70
N GLY A 56 -4.10 11.44 -10.71
CA GLY A 56 -4.71 10.31 -11.39
C GLY A 56 -6.19 10.54 -11.69
N GLY A 57 -6.75 9.75 -12.60
CA GLY A 57 -8.17 9.77 -12.88
C GLY A 57 -8.68 11.10 -13.49
N LEU A 58 -7.95 11.65 -14.45
CA LEU A 58 -8.22 12.94 -15.09
C LEU A 58 -9.60 12.94 -15.78
N SER A 59 -10.39 13.99 -15.56
CA SER A 59 -11.70 14.16 -16.20
C SER A 59 -12.00 15.62 -16.52
N TRP A 60 -12.26 15.92 -17.80
CA TRP A 60 -12.63 17.25 -18.25
C TRP A 60 -14.05 17.61 -17.88
N ALA A 61 -14.28 18.78 -17.27
CA ALA A 61 -15.60 19.36 -17.08
C ALA A 61 -15.98 20.28 -18.25
N ASP A 62 -15.04 21.05 -18.72
CA ASP A 62 -15.09 21.94 -19.88
C ASP A 62 -13.67 22.14 -20.45
N ASP A 63 -13.50 22.99 -21.45
CA ASP A 63 -12.21 23.20 -22.09
C ASP A 63 -11.16 23.95 -21.23
N ASN A 64 -11.53 24.34 -20.02
CA ASN A 64 -10.67 25.06 -19.07
C ASN A 64 -10.53 24.38 -17.71
N THR A 65 -11.33 23.33 -17.44
CA THR A 65 -11.45 22.72 -16.10
C THR A 65 -11.23 21.23 -16.16
N ILE A 66 -10.27 20.72 -15.37
CA ILE A 66 -10.02 19.30 -15.18
C ILE A 66 -10.21 18.95 -13.69
N TYR A 67 -10.99 17.91 -13.42
CA TYR A 67 -10.99 17.25 -12.11
C TYR A 67 -10.04 16.05 -12.14
N PHE A 68 -9.39 15.80 -11.02
CA PHE A 68 -8.51 14.65 -10.83
C PHE A 68 -8.52 14.18 -9.38
N ILE A 69 -7.98 13.00 -9.14
CA ILE A 69 -7.80 12.44 -7.81
C ILE A 69 -6.32 12.51 -7.43
N SER A 70 -6.06 12.83 -6.18
CA SER A 70 -4.70 12.83 -5.64
C SER A 70 -4.69 12.28 -4.23
N ASP A 71 -3.66 11.49 -3.93
CA ASP A 71 -3.41 10.97 -2.60
C ASP A 71 -2.79 12.05 -1.70
N TYR A 72 -3.37 12.23 -0.53
CA TYR A 72 -2.91 13.19 0.47
C TYR A 72 -3.10 12.64 1.88
N HIS A 73 -1.99 12.40 2.57
CA HIS A 73 -2.00 11.87 3.94
C HIS A 73 -2.87 10.59 4.09
N ALA A 74 -2.67 9.66 3.14
CA ALA A 74 -3.36 8.36 3.12
C ALA A 74 -4.89 8.43 2.95
N THR A 75 -5.37 9.44 2.26
CA THR A 75 -6.72 9.57 1.70
C THR A 75 -6.63 10.01 0.25
N ASP A 76 -7.60 9.65 -0.57
CA ASP A 76 -7.67 10.04 -1.98
C ASP A 76 -8.81 11.05 -2.16
N GLU A 77 -8.44 12.28 -2.52
CA GLU A 77 -9.36 13.41 -2.60
C GLU A 77 -9.52 13.91 -4.03
N ILE A 78 -10.65 14.58 -4.29
CA ILE A 78 -10.92 15.23 -5.57
C ILE A 78 -10.29 16.61 -5.55
N TYR A 79 -9.54 16.91 -6.63
CA TYR A 79 -8.95 18.22 -6.91
C TYR A 79 -9.51 18.79 -8.21
N LYS A 80 -9.46 20.13 -8.32
CA LYS A 80 -9.87 20.89 -9.50
C LYS A 80 -8.69 21.69 -9.99
N LEU A 81 -8.33 21.52 -11.27
CA LEU A 81 -7.39 22.38 -11.99
C LEU A 81 -8.16 23.30 -12.92
N THR A 82 -7.85 24.60 -12.87
CA THR A 82 -8.28 25.62 -13.83
C THR A 82 -7.11 26.01 -14.73
N LEU A 83 -7.21 25.77 -16.03
CA LEU A 83 -6.07 25.93 -16.97
C LEU A 83 -5.63 27.38 -17.16
N ASN A 84 -6.58 28.33 -17.19
CA ASN A 84 -6.29 29.74 -17.49
C ASN A 84 -5.31 30.38 -16.50
N ASP A 85 -5.40 30.06 -15.24
CA ASP A 85 -4.55 30.56 -14.15
C ASP A 85 -3.60 29.50 -13.57
N GLY A 86 -3.80 28.25 -13.93
CA GLY A 86 -3.02 27.12 -13.42
C GLY A 86 -3.33 26.75 -11.95
N LYS A 87 -4.45 27.26 -11.41
CA LYS A 87 -4.81 27.05 -10.02
C LYS A 87 -5.31 25.63 -9.78
N ILE A 88 -4.78 25.00 -8.72
CA ILE A 88 -5.24 23.70 -8.21
C ILE A 88 -5.90 23.91 -6.85
N ASP A 89 -7.16 23.53 -6.75
CA ASP A 89 -7.94 23.59 -5.52
C ASP A 89 -8.28 22.16 -5.05
N LYS A 90 -8.03 21.85 -3.77
CA LYS A 90 -8.54 20.64 -3.12
C LYS A 90 -10.03 20.83 -2.89
N LEU A 91 -10.87 19.95 -3.46
CA LEU A 91 -12.33 20.09 -3.41
C LEU A 91 -12.95 19.33 -2.24
N THR A 92 -12.42 18.14 -1.93
CA THR A 92 -12.98 17.25 -0.89
C THR A 92 -11.97 16.99 0.21
N GLU A 93 -12.46 16.60 1.40
CA GLU A 93 -11.64 16.23 2.54
C GLU A 93 -12.39 15.24 3.44
N GLY A 94 -11.70 14.21 3.93
CA GLY A 94 -12.30 13.24 4.84
C GLY A 94 -11.44 11.99 5.08
N VAL A 95 -12.02 11.00 5.76
CA VAL A 95 -11.40 9.71 6.02
C VAL A 95 -12.01 8.69 5.03
N HIS A 96 -11.63 8.80 3.77
CA HIS A 96 -12.12 8.01 2.66
C HIS A 96 -11.18 8.10 1.46
N ASN A 97 -11.46 7.30 0.42
CA ASN A 97 -10.87 7.44 -0.89
C ASN A 97 -11.94 7.67 -1.94
N TYR A 98 -11.79 8.70 -2.75
CA TYR A 98 -12.46 8.74 -4.05
C TYR A 98 -11.64 7.91 -5.05
N THR A 99 -12.31 7.05 -5.80
CA THR A 99 -11.67 6.15 -6.77
C THR A 99 -11.98 6.50 -8.22
N SER A 100 -12.97 7.36 -8.44
CA SER A 100 -13.27 7.97 -9.75
C SER A 100 -14.03 9.27 -9.56
N VAL A 101 -13.92 10.18 -10.55
CA VAL A 101 -14.69 11.42 -10.63
C VAL A 101 -15.07 11.70 -12.08
N ILE A 102 -16.36 12.01 -12.33
CA ILE A 102 -16.89 12.31 -13.66
C ILE A 102 -17.77 13.54 -13.52
N PRO A 103 -17.45 14.67 -14.19
CA PRO A 103 -18.31 15.84 -14.26
C PRO A 103 -19.59 15.54 -15.05
N VAL A 104 -20.73 15.98 -14.52
CA VAL A 104 -22.05 15.81 -15.17
C VAL A 104 -22.87 17.08 -14.95
N ASN A 105 -22.97 17.91 -15.96
CA ASN A 105 -23.64 19.22 -15.89
C ASN A 105 -23.11 20.08 -14.71
N ASP A 106 -23.91 20.28 -13.68
CA ASP A 106 -23.65 21.14 -12.52
C ASP A 106 -23.17 20.37 -11.26
N TYR A 107 -22.85 19.07 -11.38
CA TYR A 107 -22.35 18.25 -10.29
C TYR A 107 -21.30 17.23 -10.76
N LEU A 108 -20.67 16.55 -9.82
CA LEU A 108 -19.77 15.43 -10.10
C LEU A 108 -20.41 14.13 -9.65
N ILE A 109 -20.21 13.07 -10.42
CA ILE A 109 -20.44 11.69 -9.97
C ILE A 109 -19.08 11.10 -9.61
N ALA A 110 -19.01 10.50 -8.42
CA ALA A 110 -17.79 9.89 -7.92
C ALA A 110 -18.06 8.52 -7.30
N THR A 111 -17.08 7.63 -7.32
CA THR A 111 -17.08 6.44 -6.47
C THR A 111 -16.24 6.72 -5.24
N LYS A 112 -16.75 6.33 -4.06
CA LYS A 112 -16.08 6.55 -2.78
C LYS A 112 -16.07 5.25 -1.96
N VAL A 113 -14.93 4.98 -1.30
CA VAL A 113 -14.66 3.81 -0.49
C VAL A 113 -13.98 4.21 0.82
N SER A 114 -14.06 3.37 1.85
CA SER A 114 -13.23 3.50 3.04
C SER A 114 -12.86 2.12 3.60
N MET A 115 -11.96 2.07 4.57
CA MET A 115 -11.64 0.82 5.28
C MET A 115 -12.86 0.17 5.94
N SER A 116 -13.95 0.93 6.15
CA SER A 116 -15.18 0.47 6.79
C SER A 116 -16.37 0.31 5.84
N LYS A 117 -16.19 0.66 4.55
CA LYS A 117 -17.29 0.62 3.58
C LYS A 117 -16.76 0.38 2.16
N PRO A 118 -17.25 -0.66 1.46
CA PRO A 118 -16.94 -0.86 0.04
C PRO A 118 -17.48 0.29 -0.82
N ALA A 119 -17.04 0.34 -2.09
CA ALA A 119 -17.37 1.42 -2.99
C ALA A 119 -18.88 1.59 -3.21
N GLU A 120 -19.34 2.84 -3.12
CA GLU A 120 -20.65 3.30 -3.47
C GLU A 120 -20.56 4.56 -4.35
N ILE A 121 -21.63 4.89 -5.07
CA ILE A 121 -21.71 6.05 -5.96
C ILE A 121 -22.20 7.26 -5.17
N TYR A 122 -21.56 8.42 -5.40
CA TYR A 122 -21.86 9.69 -4.76
C TYR A 122 -22.07 10.79 -5.80
N LYS A 123 -22.98 11.71 -5.50
CA LYS A 123 -23.05 13.02 -6.12
C LYS A 123 -22.23 13.99 -5.29
N VAL A 124 -21.30 14.75 -5.91
CA VAL A 124 -20.46 15.73 -5.25
C VAL A 124 -20.75 17.12 -5.82
N ASP A 125 -20.93 18.10 -4.96
CA ASP A 125 -21.09 19.49 -5.33
C ASP A 125 -19.71 20.08 -5.74
N PRO A 126 -19.53 20.60 -6.97
CA PRO A 126 -18.24 21.05 -7.48
C PRO A 126 -17.74 22.36 -6.88
N THR A 127 -18.56 23.03 -6.07
CA THR A 127 -18.21 24.30 -5.39
C THR A 127 -17.81 24.07 -3.94
N THR A 128 -18.55 23.19 -3.24
CA THR A 128 -18.39 23.00 -1.79
C THR A 128 -17.71 21.68 -1.42
N GLY A 129 -17.59 20.76 -2.37
CA GLY A 129 -17.07 19.39 -2.12
C GLY A 129 -18.02 18.49 -1.33
N LYS A 130 -19.21 19.02 -0.94
CA LYS A 130 -20.19 18.24 -0.18
C LYS A 130 -20.75 17.11 -1.03
N ASP A 131 -20.73 15.91 -0.49
CA ASP A 131 -21.23 14.74 -1.17
C ASP A 131 -22.57 14.21 -0.63
N THR A 132 -23.26 13.44 -1.47
CA THR A 132 -24.50 12.74 -1.14
C THR A 132 -24.46 11.36 -1.79
N GLU A 133 -24.68 10.33 -1.00
CA GLU A 133 -24.69 8.94 -1.48
C GLU A 133 -25.90 8.67 -2.36
N LEU A 134 -25.68 8.02 -3.50
CA LEU A 134 -26.69 7.68 -4.49
C LEU A 134 -26.97 6.18 -4.60
N SER A 135 -26.00 5.33 -4.27
CA SER A 135 -26.17 3.87 -4.29
C SER A 135 -26.02 3.28 -2.89
N PHE A 136 -26.68 2.15 -2.66
CA PHE A 136 -26.75 1.49 -1.35
C PHE A 136 -26.68 -0.03 -1.52
N VAL A 137 -25.81 -0.49 -2.43
CA VAL A 137 -25.74 -1.91 -2.83
C VAL A 137 -25.37 -2.80 -1.64
N ASN A 138 -24.47 -2.33 -0.78
CA ASN A 138 -23.97 -3.09 0.35
C ASN A 138 -24.74 -2.85 1.67
N LYS A 139 -25.72 -1.93 1.67
CA LYS A 139 -26.41 -1.50 2.89
C LYS A 139 -27.02 -2.65 3.68
N GLY A 140 -27.70 -3.58 2.99
CA GLY A 140 -28.38 -4.71 3.65
C GLY A 140 -27.44 -5.65 4.42
N ILE A 141 -26.17 -5.71 4.04
CA ILE A 141 -25.13 -6.47 4.74
C ILE A 141 -24.50 -5.59 5.83
N LEU A 142 -24.09 -4.37 5.47
CA LEU A 142 -23.35 -3.49 6.37
C LEU A 142 -24.17 -3.08 7.61
N ASP A 143 -25.48 -2.91 7.49
CA ASP A 143 -26.38 -2.61 8.62
C ASP A 143 -26.42 -3.72 9.68
N GLN A 144 -25.96 -4.93 9.35
CA GLN A 144 -25.89 -6.08 10.27
C GLN A 144 -24.49 -6.24 10.91
N LEU A 145 -23.53 -5.43 10.49
CA LEU A 145 -22.14 -5.52 10.97
C LEU A 145 -21.82 -4.35 11.89
N THR A 146 -21.02 -4.62 12.91
CA THR A 146 -20.42 -3.58 13.75
C THR A 146 -18.98 -3.39 13.32
N MET A 147 -18.67 -2.24 12.77
CA MET A 147 -17.29 -1.88 12.36
C MET A 147 -16.47 -1.40 13.56
N GLY A 148 -15.20 -1.72 13.55
CA GLY A 148 -14.22 -1.17 14.47
C GLY A 148 -13.87 0.29 14.15
N LYS A 149 -13.47 1.06 15.17
CA LYS A 149 -12.97 2.43 14.97
C LYS A 149 -11.68 2.40 14.13
N VAL A 150 -11.59 3.27 13.14
CA VAL A 150 -10.36 3.58 12.41
C VAL A 150 -9.83 4.91 12.92
N GLU A 151 -8.59 4.94 13.34
CA GLU A 151 -7.93 6.12 13.91
C GLU A 151 -6.62 6.40 13.19
N SER A 152 -6.35 7.66 12.84
CA SER A 152 -5.05 8.10 12.35
C SER A 152 -4.18 8.56 13.52
N ARG A 153 -2.93 8.09 13.56
CA ARG A 153 -1.90 8.52 14.52
C ARG A 153 -0.64 8.96 13.79
N TRP A 154 -0.09 10.10 14.20
CA TRP A 154 1.22 10.53 13.75
C TRP A 154 2.27 10.03 14.72
N ILE A 155 3.10 9.11 14.28
CA ILE A 155 4.13 8.43 15.08
C ILE A 155 5.51 8.94 14.68
N LYS A 156 6.33 9.22 15.69
CA LYS A 156 7.69 9.69 15.47
C LYS A 156 8.61 8.54 15.07
N THR A 157 9.31 8.70 13.96
CA THR A 157 10.28 7.75 13.46
C THR A 157 11.65 7.91 14.13
N THR A 158 12.55 6.92 13.96
CA THR A 158 13.90 6.93 14.55
C THR A 158 14.77 8.11 14.12
N ASP A 159 14.48 8.74 12.99
CA ASP A 159 15.14 9.93 12.45
C ASP A 159 14.33 11.23 12.66
N ASN A 160 13.38 11.23 13.62
CA ASN A 160 12.58 12.35 14.07
C ASN A 160 11.57 12.90 13.05
N LYS A 161 11.21 12.15 12.00
CA LYS A 161 10.10 12.51 11.10
C LYS A 161 8.76 12.02 11.68
N GLN A 162 7.65 12.53 11.13
CA GLN A 162 6.30 12.11 11.51
C GLN A 162 5.73 11.17 10.46
N MET A 163 5.24 10.02 10.90
CA MET A 163 4.67 8.98 10.04
C MET A 163 3.21 8.73 10.41
N LEU A 164 2.29 8.92 9.47
CA LEU A 164 0.88 8.56 9.67
C LEU A 164 0.73 7.05 9.75
N THR A 165 0.06 6.59 10.79
CA THR A 165 -0.24 5.17 11.03
C THR A 165 -1.74 5.04 11.26
N TRP A 166 -2.41 4.19 10.49
CA TRP A 166 -3.77 3.79 10.79
C TRP A 166 -3.80 2.76 11.92
N VAL A 167 -4.66 2.96 12.89
CA VAL A 167 -4.95 2.01 13.96
C VAL A 167 -6.41 1.61 13.88
N ILE A 168 -6.68 0.32 13.69
CA ILE A 168 -8.03 -0.21 13.59
C ILE A 168 -8.32 -1.08 14.80
N TYR A 169 -9.35 -0.71 15.55
CA TYR A 169 -9.73 -1.35 16.80
C TYR A 169 -10.80 -2.42 16.57
N PRO A 170 -10.87 -3.45 17.42
CA PRO A 170 -11.97 -4.39 17.41
C PRO A 170 -13.34 -3.71 17.60
N PRO A 171 -14.43 -4.25 17.01
CA PRO A 171 -15.77 -3.87 17.39
C PRO A 171 -15.95 -3.98 18.92
N HIS A 172 -16.68 -3.04 19.53
CA HIS A 172 -16.88 -2.99 20.98
C HIS A 172 -15.56 -2.93 21.80
N PHE A 173 -14.55 -2.25 21.26
CA PHE A 173 -13.26 -2.06 21.92
C PHE A 173 -13.42 -1.57 23.36
N ASP A 174 -12.75 -2.25 24.30
CA ASP A 174 -12.72 -1.89 25.73
C ASP A 174 -11.26 -1.57 26.11
N PRO A 175 -10.91 -0.32 26.46
CA PRO A 175 -9.55 0.07 26.78
C PRO A 175 -8.99 -0.57 28.06
N ASN A 176 -9.84 -1.25 28.85
CA ASN A 176 -9.42 -1.96 30.06
C ASN A 176 -9.04 -3.43 29.78
N LYS A 177 -9.19 -3.90 28.53
CA LYS A 177 -8.79 -5.24 28.10
C LYS A 177 -7.50 -5.17 27.32
N LYS A 178 -6.75 -6.28 27.34
CA LYS A 178 -5.55 -6.45 26.53
C LYS A 178 -5.84 -7.23 25.26
N TYR A 179 -5.39 -6.68 24.13
CA TYR A 179 -5.58 -7.24 22.78
C TYR A 179 -4.25 -7.61 22.13
N PRO A 180 -4.19 -8.71 21.36
CA PRO A 180 -3.09 -8.92 20.43
C PRO A 180 -3.10 -7.86 19.36
N ALA A 181 -1.91 -7.50 18.83
CA ALA A 181 -1.81 -6.54 17.74
C ALA A 181 -1.06 -7.13 16.55
N ILE A 182 -1.41 -6.64 15.36
CA ILE A 182 -0.80 -7.03 14.09
C ILE A 182 -0.18 -5.80 13.44
N LEU A 183 1.14 -5.85 13.20
CA LEU A 183 1.81 -4.92 12.31
C LEU A 183 1.53 -5.35 10.87
N TYR A 184 0.91 -4.47 10.09
CA TYR A 184 0.71 -4.65 8.67
C TYR A 184 1.83 -3.99 7.87
N CYS A 185 2.54 -4.76 7.08
CA CYS A 185 3.57 -4.30 6.16
C CYS A 185 2.98 -4.17 4.75
N GLU A 186 2.87 -2.92 4.26
CA GLU A 186 2.32 -2.63 2.93
C GLU A 186 3.27 -3.10 1.82
N GLY A 187 2.65 -3.55 0.71
CA GLY A 187 3.33 -3.91 -0.53
C GLY A 187 3.80 -2.69 -1.35
N GLY A 188 3.95 -2.88 -2.61
CA GLY A 188 4.45 -1.89 -3.57
C GLY A 188 5.94 -2.13 -3.90
N PRO A 189 6.88 -1.30 -3.43
CA PRO A 189 6.80 -0.47 -2.22
C PRO A 189 6.05 0.86 -2.33
N GLN A 190 5.81 1.40 -3.51
CA GLN A 190 5.16 2.69 -3.74
C GLN A 190 3.61 2.54 -3.74
N SER A 191 3.06 2.14 -2.61
CA SER A 191 1.61 1.96 -2.41
C SER A 191 1.19 2.46 -1.04
N THR A 192 0.29 3.44 -1.00
CA THR A 192 -0.19 4.06 0.23
C THR A 192 -1.12 3.14 1.00
N VAL A 193 -0.94 3.02 2.31
CA VAL A 193 -1.96 2.46 3.19
C VAL A 193 -3.05 3.50 3.37
N SER A 194 -3.89 3.61 2.35
CA SER A 194 -5.00 4.57 2.29
C SER A 194 -6.30 3.97 2.83
N GLN A 195 -7.43 4.64 2.59
CA GLN A 195 -8.75 4.19 2.99
C GLN A 195 -9.35 3.14 2.03
N PHE A 196 -8.52 2.25 1.47
CA PHE A 196 -8.97 1.20 0.56
C PHE A 196 -9.84 0.14 1.24
N TRP A 197 -10.75 -0.47 0.47
CA TRP A 197 -11.46 -1.69 0.85
C TRP A 197 -10.87 -2.88 0.10
N SER A 198 -10.44 -3.91 0.83
CA SER A 198 -9.92 -5.13 0.24
C SER A 198 -10.65 -6.36 0.80
N TYR A 199 -10.91 -7.33 -0.03
CA TYR A 199 -11.47 -8.62 0.41
C TYR A 199 -10.41 -9.57 0.95
N ARG A 200 -9.14 -9.37 0.60
CA ARG A 200 -7.99 -10.13 1.12
C ARG A 200 -7.42 -9.44 2.37
N TRP A 201 -6.94 -8.21 2.23
CA TRP A 201 -6.39 -7.40 3.32
C TRP A 201 -7.47 -6.52 3.95
N ASN A 202 -8.49 -7.17 4.56
CA ASN A 202 -9.60 -6.45 5.18
C ASN A 202 -9.33 -6.18 6.65
N PHE A 203 -8.97 -4.94 6.97
CA PHE A 203 -8.64 -4.54 8.34
C PHE A 203 -9.82 -4.63 9.30
N GLN A 204 -11.04 -4.39 8.83
CA GLN A 204 -12.23 -4.56 9.65
C GLN A 204 -12.48 -6.02 10.02
N MET A 205 -12.23 -6.94 9.08
CA MET A 205 -12.33 -8.37 9.36
C MET A 205 -11.24 -8.83 10.35
N MET A 206 -10.01 -8.32 10.20
CA MET A 206 -8.92 -8.60 11.15
C MET A 206 -9.26 -8.07 12.54
N ALA A 207 -9.78 -6.84 12.63
CA ALA A 207 -10.22 -6.23 13.89
C ALA A 207 -11.39 -6.98 14.52
N ALA A 208 -12.37 -7.43 13.73
CA ALA A 208 -13.51 -8.23 14.19
C ALA A 208 -13.08 -9.60 14.76
N ASN A 209 -11.93 -10.12 14.31
CA ASN A 209 -11.30 -11.29 14.92
C ASN A 209 -10.52 -10.98 16.21
N GLY A 210 -10.66 -9.78 16.76
CA GLY A 210 -10.11 -9.40 18.07
C GLY A 210 -8.66 -8.92 18.04
N TYR A 211 -8.14 -8.50 16.89
CA TYR A 211 -6.81 -7.92 16.74
C TYR A 211 -6.88 -6.40 16.65
N ILE A 212 -5.90 -5.70 17.22
CA ILE A 212 -5.66 -4.29 16.87
C ILE A 212 -4.69 -4.26 15.70
N ILE A 213 -5.07 -3.57 14.62
CA ILE A 213 -4.24 -3.49 13.42
C ILE A 213 -3.44 -2.18 13.46
N VAL A 214 -2.14 -2.28 13.21
CA VAL A 214 -1.19 -1.17 13.13
C VAL A 214 -0.67 -1.13 11.71
N ALA A 215 -1.12 -0.16 10.93
CA ALA A 215 -0.88 -0.07 9.50
C ALA A 215 -0.18 1.26 9.14
N PRO A 216 1.17 1.32 9.26
CA PRO A 216 1.93 2.55 9.08
C PRO A 216 2.18 2.88 7.60
N ASN A 217 2.14 4.17 7.30
CA ASN A 217 2.60 4.74 6.03
C ASN A 217 4.10 5.07 6.13
N ARG A 218 4.92 4.02 6.12
CA ARG A 218 6.38 4.12 6.18
C ARG A 218 6.91 4.87 4.95
N ARG A 219 8.14 5.35 4.98
CA ARG A 219 8.71 6.01 3.79
C ARG A 219 8.86 5.05 2.60
N GLY A 220 8.84 5.62 1.39
CA GLY A 220 8.74 4.89 0.14
C GLY A 220 7.30 4.70 -0.35
N LEU A 221 6.33 5.39 0.28
CA LEU A 221 4.94 5.44 -0.19
C LEU A 221 4.61 6.84 -0.69
N PRO A 222 3.70 6.99 -1.69
CA PRO A 222 3.18 8.29 -2.11
C PRO A 222 2.24 8.91 -1.08
N GLY A 223 1.78 10.16 -1.36
CA GLY A 223 0.82 10.90 -0.51
C GLY A 223 1.43 11.69 0.64
N PHE A 224 2.75 11.64 0.80
CA PHE A 224 3.51 12.37 1.84
C PHE A 224 4.64 13.23 1.26
N GLY A 225 4.54 13.60 0.00
CA GLY A 225 5.54 14.30 -0.77
C GLY A 225 6.54 13.38 -1.47
N GLN A 226 7.17 13.92 -2.52
CA GLN A 226 8.11 13.16 -3.37
C GLN A 226 9.35 12.70 -2.59
N GLU A 227 9.87 13.54 -1.69
CA GLU A 227 11.02 13.18 -0.84
C GLU A 227 10.72 11.91 -0.01
N TRP A 228 9.51 11.79 0.55
CA TRP A 228 9.11 10.62 1.33
C TRP A 228 9.04 9.36 0.47
N ASN A 229 8.48 9.49 -0.73
CA ASN A 229 8.31 8.39 -1.68
C ASN A 229 9.67 7.86 -2.19
N GLU A 230 10.59 8.72 -2.55
CA GLU A 230 11.90 8.35 -3.11
C GLU A 230 12.85 7.67 -2.10
N GLN A 231 12.66 7.87 -0.79
CA GLN A 231 13.61 7.41 0.22
C GLN A 231 13.75 5.89 0.35
N ILE A 232 12.96 5.11 -0.37
CA ILE A 232 13.13 3.66 -0.40
C ILE A 232 14.10 3.21 -1.48
N SER A 233 14.27 3.99 -2.54
CA SER A 233 15.12 3.64 -3.67
C SER A 233 16.60 3.56 -3.24
N GLY A 234 17.23 2.42 -3.47
CA GLY A 234 18.60 2.12 -3.03
C GLY A 234 18.76 1.93 -1.51
N ASP A 235 17.66 1.90 -0.75
CA ASP A 235 17.63 1.61 0.69
C ASP A 235 16.49 0.64 1.05
N TYR A 236 16.31 -0.37 0.24
CA TYR A 236 15.16 -1.27 0.23
C TYR A 236 14.83 -1.90 1.61
N PRO A 237 15.80 -2.41 2.39
CA PRO A 237 15.60 -2.84 3.76
C PRO A 237 16.16 -1.83 4.80
N GLY A 238 16.00 -0.53 4.56
CA GLY A 238 16.66 0.50 5.36
C GLY A 238 15.76 1.19 6.38
N GLN A 239 15.62 2.52 6.26
CA GLN A 239 14.87 3.31 7.21
C GLN A 239 13.38 2.94 7.28
N ASN A 240 12.80 2.51 6.17
CA ASN A 240 11.42 2.02 6.10
C ASN A 240 11.14 0.81 7.02
N ILE A 241 12.11 -0.06 7.24
CA ILE A 241 12.00 -1.17 8.23
C ILE A 241 12.00 -0.60 9.65
N LYS A 242 12.81 0.42 9.94
CA LYS A 242 12.79 1.11 11.23
C LYS A 242 11.48 1.86 11.46
N ASP A 243 10.86 2.36 10.40
CA ASP A 243 9.55 3.00 10.46
C ASP A 243 8.46 1.99 10.90
N TYR A 244 8.45 0.78 10.33
CA TYR A 244 7.58 -0.31 10.79
C TYR A 244 7.77 -0.61 12.28
N LEU A 245 9.02 -0.74 12.72
CA LEU A 245 9.32 -1.00 14.12
C LEU A 245 8.93 0.18 15.02
N SER A 246 9.11 1.42 14.58
CA SER A 246 8.66 2.61 15.32
C SER A 246 7.15 2.59 15.55
N ALA A 247 6.36 2.19 14.55
CA ALA A 247 4.91 2.10 14.69
C ALA A 247 4.47 1.09 15.75
N ILE A 248 4.99 -0.12 15.70
CA ILE A 248 4.60 -1.16 16.66
C ILE A 248 5.19 -0.89 18.06
N ASP A 249 6.37 -0.31 18.15
CA ASP A 249 7.01 0.04 19.42
C ASP A 249 6.28 1.18 20.15
N GLU A 250 5.69 2.13 19.42
CA GLU A 250 4.82 3.15 19.97
C GLU A 250 3.50 2.53 20.47
N LEU A 251 2.84 1.74 19.64
CA LEU A 251 1.55 1.15 19.97
C LEU A 251 1.63 0.16 21.14
N LYS A 252 2.71 -0.58 21.31
CA LYS A 252 2.86 -1.52 22.45
C LYS A 252 2.94 -0.81 23.81
N GLN A 253 3.15 0.52 23.86
CA GLN A 253 3.11 1.29 25.12
C GLN A 253 1.67 1.49 25.61
N GLU A 254 0.69 1.29 24.76
CA GLU A 254 -0.72 1.45 25.14
C GLU A 254 -1.16 0.34 26.10
N PRO A 255 -1.89 0.66 27.18
CA PRO A 255 -2.25 -0.29 28.23
C PRO A 255 -3.13 -1.45 27.72
N TYR A 256 -3.82 -1.25 26.61
CA TYR A 256 -4.69 -2.22 25.97
C TYR A 256 -3.96 -3.13 24.96
N ILE A 257 -2.69 -2.91 24.67
CA ILE A 257 -1.88 -3.82 23.83
C ILE A 257 -1.22 -4.88 24.71
N ASP A 258 -1.31 -6.13 24.30
CA ASP A 258 -0.50 -7.21 24.86
C ASP A 258 0.80 -7.36 24.07
N GLU A 259 1.87 -6.80 24.59
CA GLU A 259 3.19 -6.86 23.94
C GLU A 259 3.74 -8.28 23.72
N ASN A 260 3.19 -9.28 24.42
CA ASN A 260 3.56 -10.69 24.27
C ASN A 260 2.76 -11.39 23.17
N ARG A 261 1.81 -10.68 22.51
CA ARG A 261 0.95 -11.23 21.47
C ARG A 261 0.94 -10.34 20.22
N LEU A 262 2.16 -10.01 19.72
CA LEU A 262 2.33 -9.23 18.50
C LEU A 262 2.58 -10.13 17.30
N GLY A 263 1.86 -9.90 16.20
CA GLY A 263 2.06 -10.52 14.91
C GLY A 263 2.57 -9.51 13.86
N CYS A 264 3.17 -10.01 12.78
CA CYS A 264 3.58 -9.17 11.65
C CYS A 264 3.19 -9.86 10.34
N VAL A 265 2.49 -9.14 9.48
CA VAL A 265 1.94 -9.69 8.23
C VAL A 265 2.18 -8.74 7.06
N GLY A 266 2.31 -9.27 5.85
CA GLY A 266 2.46 -8.45 4.66
C GLY A 266 2.53 -9.25 3.37
N ALA A 267 2.35 -8.56 2.23
CA ALA A 267 2.44 -9.16 0.91
C ALA A 267 3.39 -8.41 0.00
N SER A 268 3.96 -9.10 -1.00
CA SER A 268 4.84 -8.48 -2.00
C SER A 268 6.07 -7.86 -1.33
N TYR A 269 6.33 -6.57 -1.52
CA TYR A 269 7.31 -5.85 -0.73
C TYR A 269 7.04 -5.97 0.79
N GLY A 270 5.77 -5.97 1.21
CA GLY A 270 5.41 -6.25 2.60
C GLY A 270 5.79 -7.67 3.05
N GLY A 271 5.69 -8.66 2.17
CA GLY A 271 6.17 -10.02 2.39
C GLY A 271 7.70 -10.10 2.51
N PHE A 272 8.43 -9.32 1.68
CA PHE A 272 9.87 -9.10 1.85
C PHE A 272 10.18 -8.52 3.24
N SER A 273 9.42 -7.49 3.65
CA SER A 273 9.60 -6.86 4.96
C SER A 273 9.39 -7.86 6.10
N VAL A 274 8.39 -8.75 5.99
CA VAL A 274 8.15 -9.84 6.95
C VAL A 274 9.33 -10.80 7.02
N TYR A 275 9.85 -11.27 5.87
CA TYR A 275 11.02 -12.16 5.84
C TYR A 275 12.28 -11.49 6.42
N PHE A 276 12.47 -10.20 6.13
CA PHE A 276 13.59 -9.45 6.68
C PHE A 276 13.45 -9.28 8.20
N LEU A 277 12.25 -8.88 8.66
CA LEU A 277 11.94 -8.74 10.09
C LEU A 277 12.05 -10.06 10.85
N ALA A 278 11.77 -11.21 10.24
CA ALA A 278 11.95 -12.51 10.88
C ALA A 278 13.39 -12.74 11.38
N GLY A 279 14.37 -12.10 10.74
CA GLY A 279 15.78 -12.09 11.19
C GLY A 279 16.20 -10.86 11.99
N HIS A 280 15.31 -9.84 12.16
CA HIS A 280 15.70 -8.53 12.72
C HIS A 280 14.66 -7.93 13.70
N HIS A 281 13.71 -8.73 14.21
CA HIS A 281 12.62 -8.21 15.06
C HIS A 281 12.94 -8.11 16.53
N ASP A 282 14.10 -8.60 16.99
CA ASP A 282 14.53 -8.57 18.40
C ASP A 282 13.45 -9.11 19.36
N LYS A 283 12.89 -10.28 19.05
CA LYS A 283 11.85 -10.99 19.83
C LYS A 283 10.50 -10.25 19.97
N ARG A 284 10.24 -9.21 19.18
CA ARG A 284 8.96 -8.46 19.24
C ARG A 284 7.76 -9.33 18.86
N PHE A 285 7.87 -10.09 17.76
CA PHE A 285 6.75 -10.82 17.19
C PHE A 285 6.71 -12.29 17.63
N LYS A 286 5.51 -12.85 17.68
CA LYS A 286 5.23 -14.27 18.02
C LYS A 286 4.70 -15.06 16.82
N ALA A 287 4.29 -14.38 15.75
CA ALA A 287 3.85 -15.00 14.50
C ALA A 287 4.14 -14.08 13.31
N PHE A 288 4.50 -14.70 12.19
CA PHE A 288 4.66 -14.04 10.89
C PHE A 288 3.74 -14.66 9.84
N ILE A 289 3.23 -13.81 8.93
CA ILE A 289 2.59 -14.25 7.67
C ILE A 289 3.19 -13.45 6.52
N ALA A 290 3.87 -14.13 5.61
CA ALA A 290 4.43 -13.54 4.39
C ALA A 290 3.70 -14.09 3.16
N HIS A 291 3.01 -13.22 2.43
CA HIS A 291 2.36 -13.57 1.17
C HIS A 291 3.17 -13.02 -0.01
N CYS A 292 3.51 -13.88 -0.98
CA CYS A 292 4.25 -13.55 -2.20
C CYS A 292 5.44 -12.58 -1.95
N GLY A 293 6.22 -12.83 -0.88
CA GLY A 293 7.35 -11.99 -0.49
C GLY A 293 8.66 -12.36 -1.19
N ILE A 294 9.53 -11.37 -1.37
CA ILE A 294 10.91 -11.58 -1.85
C ILE A 294 11.75 -12.16 -0.71
N PHE A 295 12.24 -13.36 -0.85
CA PHE A 295 13.13 -14.01 0.13
C PHE A 295 14.61 -13.90 -0.27
N ASN A 296 14.89 -14.09 -1.56
CA ASN A 296 16.22 -13.94 -2.15
C ASN A 296 16.22 -12.84 -3.21
N MET A 297 16.89 -11.74 -2.93
CA MET A 297 16.91 -10.56 -3.80
C MET A 297 17.71 -10.76 -5.08
N GLU A 298 18.79 -11.57 -5.06
CA GLU A 298 19.54 -11.88 -6.28
C GLU A 298 18.66 -12.66 -7.25
N MET A 299 17.90 -13.65 -6.75
CA MET A 299 16.93 -14.37 -7.57
C MET A 299 15.83 -13.44 -8.11
N GLN A 300 15.29 -12.56 -7.27
CA GLN A 300 14.26 -11.59 -7.68
C GLN A 300 14.74 -10.68 -8.80
N TYR A 301 15.98 -10.25 -8.78
CA TYR A 301 16.52 -9.29 -9.74
C TYR A 301 16.36 -9.72 -11.20
N TYR A 302 16.52 -11.00 -11.51
CA TYR A 302 16.42 -11.52 -12.89
C TYR A 302 15.23 -12.47 -13.13
N ASN A 303 14.38 -12.65 -12.12
CA ASN A 303 13.30 -13.65 -12.15
C ASN A 303 11.90 -13.02 -11.97
N THR A 304 11.77 -11.74 -12.29
CA THR A 304 10.54 -10.96 -12.22
C THR A 304 10.10 -10.51 -13.62
N GLU A 305 8.79 -10.35 -13.83
CA GLU A 305 8.27 -9.68 -15.02
C GLU A 305 8.59 -8.18 -15.04
N GLU A 306 8.86 -7.58 -13.87
CA GLU A 306 9.13 -6.14 -13.67
C GLU A 306 10.65 -5.85 -13.57
N MET A 307 11.43 -6.23 -14.57
CA MET A 307 12.89 -6.11 -14.53
C MET A 307 13.40 -4.66 -14.39
N TRP A 308 12.61 -3.68 -14.87
CA TRP A 308 13.01 -2.28 -14.89
C TRP A 308 13.08 -1.64 -13.49
N PHE A 309 12.12 -1.93 -12.58
CA PHE A 309 12.10 -1.29 -11.28
C PHE A 309 13.28 -1.73 -10.38
N ALA A 310 13.74 -2.96 -10.53
CA ALA A 310 14.82 -3.51 -9.72
C ALA A 310 16.12 -2.67 -9.82
N ASN A 311 16.40 -2.07 -10.98
CA ASN A 311 17.55 -1.18 -11.16
C ASN A 311 17.46 0.09 -10.31
N TRP A 312 16.25 0.60 -10.09
CA TRP A 312 16.01 1.78 -9.26
C TRP A 312 15.96 1.43 -7.77
N ASP A 313 15.05 0.55 -7.38
CA ASP A 313 14.79 0.24 -5.98
C ASP A 313 15.92 -0.52 -5.31
N MET A 314 16.57 -1.46 -6.03
CA MET A 314 17.73 -2.18 -5.53
C MET A 314 19.05 -1.42 -5.74
N GLY A 315 19.02 -0.29 -6.45
CA GLY A 315 20.14 0.58 -6.69
C GLY A 315 21.13 0.11 -7.75
N GLY A 316 20.74 -0.88 -8.57
CA GLY A 316 21.54 -1.46 -9.67
C GLY A 316 21.65 -2.97 -9.58
N ALA A 317 22.45 -3.57 -10.48
CA ALA A 317 22.59 -5.01 -10.57
C ALA A 317 23.50 -5.60 -9.48
N TYR A 318 23.16 -6.79 -8.97
CA TYR A 318 23.94 -7.47 -7.92
C TYR A 318 25.37 -7.84 -8.34
N TRP A 319 25.66 -7.93 -9.64
CA TRP A 319 27.01 -8.17 -10.18
C TRP A 319 27.83 -6.90 -10.33
N GLU A 320 27.28 -5.72 -10.16
CA GLU A 320 27.99 -4.45 -10.17
C GLU A 320 28.82 -4.26 -8.88
N LYS A 321 29.94 -4.95 -8.78
CA LYS A 321 30.75 -5.03 -7.54
C LYS A 321 31.30 -3.69 -7.05
N GLN A 322 31.37 -2.66 -7.92
CA GLN A 322 31.79 -1.30 -7.57
C GLN A 322 30.60 -0.38 -7.21
N ASN A 323 29.37 -0.83 -7.39
CA ASN A 323 28.18 -0.10 -7.02
C ASN A 323 27.83 -0.34 -5.54
N ALA A 324 28.28 0.56 -4.67
CA ALA A 324 28.10 0.41 -3.22
C ALA A 324 26.63 0.33 -2.79
N THR A 325 25.72 1.01 -3.50
CA THR A 325 24.28 0.97 -3.22
C THR A 325 23.70 -0.42 -3.50
N ALA A 326 23.95 -0.96 -4.70
CA ALA A 326 23.51 -2.30 -5.06
C ALA A 326 24.10 -3.35 -4.09
N GLN A 327 25.41 -3.30 -3.83
CA GLN A 327 26.05 -4.27 -2.93
C GLN A 327 25.46 -4.22 -1.51
N ARG A 328 25.17 -3.03 -0.96
CA ARG A 328 24.49 -2.87 0.33
C ARG A 328 23.10 -3.50 0.30
N THR A 329 22.32 -3.26 -0.76
CA THR A 329 20.97 -3.80 -0.91
C THR A 329 20.99 -5.33 -0.91
N PHE A 330 21.80 -5.95 -1.76
CA PHE A 330 21.86 -7.42 -1.86
C PHE A 330 22.48 -8.09 -0.62
N ALA A 331 23.40 -7.41 0.10
CA ALA A 331 23.93 -7.89 1.38
C ALA A 331 22.87 -7.94 2.49
N ASN A 332 21.71 -7.28 2.30
CA ASN A 332 20.58 -7.30 3.20
C ASN A 332 19.42 -8.19 2.70
N SER A 333 19.66 -9.12 1.80
CA SER A 333 18.67 -10.08 1.34
C SER A 333 18.20 -11.00 2.47
N PRO A 334 16.88 -11.17 2.70
CA PRO A 334 16.34 -11.91 3.86
C PRO A 334 16.93 -13.30 4.07
N HIS A 335 17.20 -14.04 2.98
CA HIS A 335 17.73 -15.40 3.05
C HIS A 335 19.10 -15.51 3.73
N LEU A 336 19.86 -14.40 3.82
CA LEU A 336 21.17 -14.34 4.49
C LEU A 336 21.07 -14.33 6.03
N PHE A 337 19.86 -14.14 6.57
CA PHE A 337 19.62 -13.99 8.01
C PHE A 337 18.73 -15.09 8.61
N VAL A 338 18.55 -16.20 7.90
CA VAL A 338 17.73 -17.33 8.36
C VAL A 338 18.27 -17.99 9.63
N ASP A 339 19.57 -17.87 9.88
CA ASP A 339 20.21 -18.32 11.11
C ASP A 339 19.65 -17.65 12.36
N LYS A 340 19.03 -16.48 12.23
CA LYS A 340 18.36 -15.72 13.30
C LYS A 340 16.86 -15.99 13.42
N TRP A 341 16.27 -16.74 12.49
CA TRP A 341 14.85 -17.05 12.53
C TRP A 341 14.50 -18.00 13.66
N ASP A 342 13.52 -17.63 14.47
CA ASP A 342 13.09 -18.37 15.65
C ASP A 342 11.58 -18.27 15.94
N THR A 343 10.85 -17.56 15.11
CA THR A 343 9.43 -17.26 15.29
C THR A 343 8.61 -17.91 14.18
N PRO A 344 7.46 -18.55 14.52
CA PRO A 344 6.60 -19.24 13.56
C PRO A 344 6.22 -18.37 12.36
N ILE A 345 6.23 -18.98 11.16
CA ILE A 345 5.97 -18.27 9.90
C ILE A 345 5.04 -19.06 8.97
N LEU A 346 3.99 -18.39 8.46
CA LEU A 346 3.15 -18.86 7.37
C LEU A 346 3.60 -18.21 6.07
N CYS A 347 3.96 -19.02 5.07
CA CYS A 347 4.27 -18.58 3.72
C CYS A 347 3.08 -18.86 2.80
N ILE A 348 2.59 -17.84 2.08
CA ILE A 348 1.47 -17.96 1.13
C ILE A 348 1.95 -17.52 -0.25
N HIS A 349 1.58 -18.26 -1.33
CA HIS A 349 1.97 -17.89 -2.68
C HIS A 349 1.00 -18.41 -3.75
N GLY A 350 0.83 -17.66 -4.83
CA GLY A 350 0.20 -18.12 -6.07
C GLY A 350 1.24 -18.77 -6.99
N GLU A 351 0.95 -19.94 -7.56
CA GLU A 351 1.90 -20.65 -8.44
C GLU A 351 2.11 -19.91 -9.78
N LYS A 352 1.11 -19.09 -10.19
CA LYS A 352 1.18 -18.26 -11.41
C LYS A 352 1.64 -16.83 -11.15
N ASP A 353 2.33 -16.61 -10.06
CA ASP A 353 2.97 -15.33 -9.76
C ASP A 353 4.25 -15.19 -10.58
N TYR A 354 4.24 -14.27 -11.55
CA TYR A 354 5.39 -13.93 -12.39
C TYR A 354 6.10 -12.65 -11.93
N ARG A 355 5.55 -11.96 -10.95
CA ARG A 355 6.13 -10.78 -10.32
C ARG A 355 7.15 -11.17 -9.26
N ILE A 356 6.73 -12.03 -8.34
CA ILE A 356 7.59 -12.68 -7.35
C ILE A 356 7.29 -14.17 -7.43
N LEU A 357 8.18 -14.95 -8.02
CA LEU A 357 7.91 -16.34 -8.29
C LEU A 357 7.66 -17.18 -7.03
N ALA A 358 6.77 -18.18 -7.13
CA ALA A 358 6.36 -19.03 -6.00
C ALA A 358 7.53 -19.74 -5.29
N ASN A 359 8.65 -19.96 -6.00
CA ASN A 359 9.86 -20.54 -5.42
C ASN A 359 10.49 -19.68 -4.31
N GLN A 360 10.21 -18.37 -4.25
CA GLN A 360 10.62 -17.51 -3.13
C GLN A 360 9.93 -17.94 -1.83
N GLY A 361 8.60 -18.12 -1.84
CA GLY A 361 7.84 -18.60 -0.70
C GLY A 361 8.20 -20.03 -0.31
N MET A 362 8.40 -20.92 -1.29
CA MET A 362 8.85 -22.31 -1.06
C MET A 362 10.24 -22.36 -0.40
N ALA A 363 11.16 -21.51 -0.85
CA ALA A 363 12.51 -21.45 -0.28
C ALA A 363 12.49 -20.91 1.16
N ALA A 364 11.68 -19.90 1.44
CA ALA A 364 11.51 -19.35 2.79
C ALA A 364 10.92 -20.40 3.75
N PHE A 365 9.88 -21.12 3.31
CA PHE A 365 9.30 -22.23 4.07
C PHE A 365 10.35 -23.31 4.37
N ASN A 366 11.07 -23.79 3.35
CA ASN A 366 12.10 -24.81 3.52
C ASN A 366 13.20 -24.34 4.49
N ALA A 367 13.63 -23.09 4.40
CA ALA A 367 14.62 -22.52 5.31
C ALA A 367 14.13 -22.52 6.76
N ALA A 368 12.88 -22.14 7.01
CA ALA A 368 12.27 -22.19 8.35
C ALA A 368 12.24 -23.62 8.89
N VAL A 369 11.78 -24.59 8.10
CA VAL A 369 11.73 -26.01 8.48
C VAL A 369 13.12 -26.56 8.80
N LEU A 370 14.12 -26.29 7.97
CA LEU A 370 15.51 -26.73 8.20
C LEU A 370 16.12 -26.12 9.47
N ARG A 371 15.64 -24.93 9.87
CA ARG A 371 16.03 -24.29 11.13
C ARG A 371 15.25 -24.81 12.34
N GLY A 372 14.28 -25.69 12.15
CA GLY A 372 13.38 -26.16 13.23
C GLY A 372 12.37 -25.10 13.67
N VAL A 373 12.13 -24.07 12.89
CA VAL A 373 11.12 -23.04 13.13
C VAL A 373 9.77 -23.58 12.65
N PRO A 374 8.69 -23.50 13.45
CA PRO A 374 7.36 -23.90 13.00
C PRO A 374 6.95 -23.09 11.76
N ALA A 375 6.57 -23.78 10.70
CA ALA A 375 6.21 -23.14 9.44
C ALA A 375 5.08 -23.88 8.73
N GLU A 376 4.25 -23.12 8.00
CA GLU A 376 3.26 -23.66 7.06
C GLU A 376 3.45 -23.01 5.69
N LEU A 377 3.07 -23.74 4.64
CA LEU A 377 3.11 -23.27 3.25
C LEU A 377 1.75 -23.49 2.59
N LEU A 378 1.13 -22.39 2.14
CA LEU A 378 -0.10 -22.41 1.36
C LEU A 378 0.19 -21.98 -0.07
N ILE A 379 0.06 -22.91 -1.02
CA ILE A 379 0.22 -22.64 -2.46
C ILE A 379 -1.14 -22.70 -3.17
N TYR A 380 -1.42 -21.69 -4.00
CA TYR A 380 -2.57 -21.67 -4.88
C TYR A 380 -2.16 -21.98 -6.32
N PRO A 381 -2.47 -23.16 -6.87
CA PRO A 381 -2.02 -23.57 -8.21
C PRO A 381 -2.58 -22.71 -9.35
N ASP A 382 -3.65 -21.99 -9.08
CA ASP A 382 -4.42 -21.26 -10.09
C ASP A 382 -4.54 -19.74 -9.82
N GLU A 383 -3.78 -19.20 -8.84
CA GLU A 383 -3.68 -17.77 -8.53
C GLU A 383 -2.33 -17.19 -8.96
N ASN A 384 -2.35 -15.88 -9.21
CA ASN A 384 -1.18 -15.08 -9.52
C ASN A 384 -0.65 -14.33 -8.26
N HIS A 385 -0.11 -13.13 -8.42
CA HIS A 385 0.37 -12.28 -7.31
C HIS A 385 -0.74 -11.89 -6.32
N TRP A 386 -1.99 -11.91 -6.77
CA TRP A 386 -3.19 -11.67 -5.96
C TRP A 386 -4.03 -12.94 -5.85
N VAL A 387 -4.78 -13.08 -4.75
CA VAL A 387 -5.80 -14.13 -4.61
C VAL A 387 -7.13 -13.53 -5.05
N LEU A 388 -7.57 -13.86 -6.27
CA LEU A 388 -8.70 -13.20 -6.93
C LEU A 388 -9.97 -14.07 -6.95
N LYS A 389 -9.84 -15.40 -6.89
CA LYS A 389 -10.97 -16.30 -6.91
C LYS A 389 -11.65 -16.35 -5.54
N PRO A 390 -12.98 -16.19 -5.46
CA PRO A 390 -13.68 -16.10 -4.17
C PRO A 390 -13.44 -17.30 -3.24
N GLN A 391 -13.43 -18.53 -3.77
CA GLN A 391 -13.17 -19.73 -2.95
C GLN A 391 -11.76 -19.74 -2.37
N ASN A 392 -10.77 -19.29 -3.14
CA ASN A 392 -9.39 -19.16 -2.69
C ASN A 392 -9.25 -18.04 -1.64
N GLY A 393 -9.99 -16.95 -1.82
CA GLY A 393 -10.09 -15.88 -0.83
C GLY A 393 -10.66 -16.34 0.51
N VAL A 394 -11.67 -17.21 0.50
CA VAL A 394 -12.22 -17.80 1.74
C VAL A 394 -11.18 -18.70 2.42
N LEU A 395 -10.47 -19.54 1.66
CA LEU A 395 -9.39 -20.39 2.21
C LEU A 395 -8.27 -19.52 2.78
N TRP A 396 -7.88 -18.44 2.07
CA TRP A 396 -6.88 -17.49 2.53
C TRP A 396 -7.24 -16.90 3.90
N GLN A 397 -8.48 -16.39 4.06
CA GLN A 397 -8.96 -15.81 5.31
C GLN A 397 -8.94 -16.84 6.45
N ARG A 398 -9.40 -18.07 6.22
CA ARG A 398 -9.40 -19.12 7.22
C ARG A 398 -7.99 -19.46 7.68
N THR A 399 -7.09 -19.77 6.75
CA THR A 399 -5.70 -20.12 7.06
C THR A 399 -4.98 -18.98 7.78
N PHE A 400 -5.22 -17.73 7.33
CA PHE A 400 -4.65 -16.53 7.94
C PHE A 400 -5.04 -16.40 9.42
N PHE A 401 -6.32 -16.51 9.75
CA PHE A 401 -6.77 -16.40 11.14
C PHE A 401 -6.47 -17.63 11.97
N GLU A 402 -6.57 -18.84 11.44
CA GLU A 402 -6.16 -20.07 12.12
C GLU A 402 -4.69 -20.00 12.56
N TRP A 403 -3.81 -19.52 11.68
CA TRP A 403 -2.41 -19.31 11.99
C TRP A 403 -2.19 -18.28 13.11
N LEU A 404 -2.78 -17.10 12.98
CA LEU A 404 -2.64 -16.04 13.99
C LEU A 404 -3.23 -16.47 15.36
N ASP A 405 -4.40 -17.07 15.35
CA ASP A 405 -5.07 -17.53 16.57
C ASP A 405 -4.26 -18.62 17.31
N MET A 406 -3.60 -19.49 16.53
CA MET A 406 -2.72 -20.52 17.09
C MET A 406 -1.57 -19.94 17.92
N TRP A 407 -1.00 -18.82 17.50
CA TRP A 407 0.22 -18.26 18.10
C TRP A 407 -0.04 -17.03 18.98
N LEU A 408 -1.14 -16.31 18.76
CA LEU A 408 -1.40 -15.02 19.44
C LEU A 408 -2.57 -15.09 20.42
N LYS A 409 -3.39 -16.16 20.44
CA LYS A 409 -4.55 -16.27 21.34
C LYS A 409 -4.48 -17.44 22.31
N LYS A 410 -3.38 -18.14 22.35
CA LYS A 410 -3.16 -19.23 23.34
C LYS A 410 -2.50 -18.71 24.60
#